data_3ddfab5b2b72cd5214f2adf0a1f26ac5
#
_entry.id   3ddfab5b2b72cd5214f2adf0a1f26ac5
#
_cell.length_a   1.000
_cell.length_b   1.000
_cell.length_c   1.000
_cell.angle_alpha   90.00
_cell.angle_beta   90.00
_cell.angle_gamma   90.00
#
_symmetry.space_group_name_H-M   'P 1'
#
loop_
_entity.id
_entity.type
_entity.pdbx_description
1 polymer ?
#
loop_
_entity_poly.entity_id
_entity_poly.type
_entity_poly.pdbx_seq_one_letter_code
_entity_poly.pdbx_strand_id
1 'polypeptide(L)'
;QADIVLIEKQPPKNRVMGTVQNFLHAYFVINHKETIIYDARHKVPDVCGPGKAMYAKRKKVAIERTHEHLKTPHGVNAKWLEMFEGSKKKDDLADTFLQGKSYIHRRVVEPKVVKAKKITARRPTPNQKDSKYSKSNILWLMKDLGQEKFIKSKRNMKDLKRYFKSPE
;
A
#
# COMPACT_ATOMS: atom_id res chain seq x y z
N GLN A 1 1.43 -6.75 -21.07
CA GLN A 1 1.90 -5.64 -20.25
C GLN A 1 0.95 -5.48 -19.05
N ALA A 2 1.47 -5.34 -17.82
CA ALA A 2 0.62 -5.21 -16.64
C ALA A 2 0.05 -3.77 -16.54
N ASP A 3 -1.24 -3.66 -16.24
CA ASP A 3 -1.93 -2.38 -16.05
C ASP A 3 -1.84 -1.90 -14.60
N ILE A 4 -1.84 -2.86 -13.66
CA ILE A 4 -1.80 -2.62 -12.22
C ILE A 4 -0.59 -3.32 -11.61
N VAL A 5 0.14 -2.61 -10.76
CA VAL A 5 1.29 -3.13 -10.02
C VAL A 5 0.95 -3.17 -8.54
N LEU A 6 1.04 -4.35 -7.94
CA LEU A 6 0.87 -4.52 -6.50
C LEU A 6 2.24 -4.62 -5.82
N ILE A 7 2.53 -3.71 -4.92
CA ILE A 7 3.74 -3.74 -4.11
C ILE A 7 3.36 -4.12 -2.68
N GLU A 8 4.02 -5.14 -2.13
CA GLU A 8 3.78 -5.53 -0.74
C GLU A 8 4.17 -4.40 0.22
N LYS A 9 3.24 -4.07 1.12
CA LYS A 9 3.47 -3.10 2.18
C LYS A 9 4.52 -3.62 3.16
N GLN A 10 5.63 -2.92 3.28
CA GLN A 10 6.70 -3.28 4.19
C GLN A 10 6.44 -2.81 5.63
N PRO A 11 6.82 -3.62 6.64
CA PRO A 11 6.69 -3.23 8.03
C PRO A 11 7.52 -1.99 8.36
N PRO A 12 7.03 -1.06 9.21
CA PRO A 12 7.76 0.16 9.56
C PRO A 12 9.14 -0.08 10.17
N LYS A 13 9.34 -1.24 10.80
CA LYS A 13 10.63 -1.63 11.41
C LYS A 13 11.70 -1.97 10.35
N ASN A 14 11.30 -2.38 9.16
CA ASN A 14 12.22 -2.73 8.07
C ASN A 14 12.46 -1.50 7.17
N ARG A 15 13.29 -0.58 7.64
CA ARG A 15 13.56 0.69 6.94
C ARG A 15 14.15 0.49 5.54
N VAL A 16 15.07 -0.46 5.39
CA VAL A 16 15.72 -0.75 4.10
C VAL A 16 14.68 -1.19 3.07
N MET A 17 13.86 -2.18 3.40
CA MET A 17 12.80 -2.65 2.48
C MET A 17 11.70 -1.59 2.28
N GLY A 18 11.43 -0.76 3.27
CA GLY A 18 10.55 0.40 3.11
C GLY A 18 11.09 1.41 2.09
N THR A 19 12.40 1.62 2.05
CA THR A 19 13.05 2.47 1.04
C THR A 19 12.93 1.85 -0.35
N VAL A 20 13.21 0.54 -0.48
CA VAL A 20 13.02 -0.20 -1.75
C VAL A 20 11.58 -0.11 -2.24
N GLN A 21 10.61 -0.33 -1.34
CA GLN A 21 9.18 -0.18 -1.65
C GLN A 21 8.87 1.21 -2.22
N ASN A 22 9.42 2.27 -1.61
CA ASN A 22 9.18 3.63 -2.07
C ASN A 22 9.80 3.92 -3.44
N PHE A 23 11.00 3.37 -3.71
CA PHE A 23 11.63 3.49 -5.03
C PHE A 23 10.84 2.76 -6.11
N LEU A 24 10.41 1.52 -5.84
CA LEU A 24 9.56 0.76 -6.77
C LEU A 24 8.24 1.48 -7.03
N HIS A 25 7.61 2.00 -5.97
CA HIS A 25 6.37 2.77 -6.11
C HIS A 25 6.57 4.00 -6.99
N ALA A 26 7.63 4.78 -6.73
CA ALA A 26 7.94 5.97 -7.54
C ALA A 26 8.24 5.59 -9.00
N TYR A 27 9.03 4.54 -9.22
CA TYR A 27 9.35 4.06 -10.57
C TYR A 27 8.10 3.72 -11.38
N PHE A 28 7.18 2.93 -10.82
CA PHE A 28 5.98 2.55 -11.55
C PHE A 28 5.01 3.70 -11.76
N VAL A 29 4.91 4.63 -10.80
CA VAL A 29 4.09 5.85 -10.95
C VAL A 29 4.64 6.75 -12.06
N ILE A 30 5.96 6.92 -12.14
CA ILE A 30 6.61 7.69 -13.22
C ILE A 30 6.35 7.03 -14.59
N ASN A 31 6.31 5.70 -14.63
CA ASN A 31 6.00 4.94 -15.84
C ASN A 31 4.48 4.78 -16.09
N HIS A 32 3.67 5.65 -15.51
CA HIS A 32 2.21 5.71 -15.70
C HIS A 32 1.46 4.40 -15.39
N LYS A 33 1.96 3.62 -14.42
CA LYS A 33 1.27 2.40 -13.94
C LYS A 33 0.42 2.71 -12.71
N GLU A 34 -0.80 2.15 -12.68
CA GLU A 34 -1.58 2.13 -11.43
C GLU A 34 -0.81 1.29 -10.41
N THR A 35 -0.35 1.92 -9.33
CA THR A 35 0.50 1.26 -8.34
C THR A 35 -0.14 1.28 -6.97
N ILE A 36 -0.30 0.11 -6.37
CA ILE A 36 -1.02 -0.07 -5.12
C ILE A 36 -0.10 -0.73 -4.09
N ILE A 37 0.05 -0.08 -2.94
CA ILE A 37 0.73 -0.68 -1.78
C ILE A 37 -0.26 -1.56 -1.03
N TYR A 38 -0.04 -2.88 -1.10
CA TYR A 38 -0.97 -3.89 -0.66
C TYR A 38 -0.52 -4.58 0.63
N ASP A 39 -1.44 -4.78 1.56
CA ASP A 39 -1.13 -5.39 2.86
C ASP A 39 -1.04 -6.91 2.76
N ALA A 40 0.10 -7.47 3.18
CA ALA A 40 0.38 -8.91 3.18
C ALA A 40 -0.64 -9.77 3.96
N ARG A 41 -1.34 -9.18 4.94
CA ARG A 41 -2.37 -9.88 5.73
C ARG A 41 -3.51 -10.44 4.91
N HIS A 42 -3.74 -9.90 3.73
CA HIS A 42 -4.82 -10.34 2.86
C HIS A 42 -4.51 -11.62 2.06
N LYS A 43 -3.24 -12.07 2.04
CA LYS A 43 -2.84 -13.30 1.34
C LYS A 43 -3.43 -14.56 1.98
N VAL A 44 -3.36 -14.63 3.32
CA VAL A 44 -3.84 -15.77 4.11
C VAL A 44 -4.55 -15.22 5.36
N PRO A 45 -5.78 -14.69 5.22
CA PRO A 45 -6.46 -13.94 6.27
C PRO A 45 -6.85 -14.79 7.50
N ASP A 46 -7.03 -16.07 7.32
CA ASP A 46 -7.43 -17.02 8.36
C ASP A 46 -6.26 -17.53 9.23
N VAL A 47 -5.01 -17.26 8.83
CA VAL A 47 -3.83 -17.62 9.62
C VAL A 47 -3.25 -16.39 10.30
N CYS A 48 -3.85 -16.00 11.42
CA CYS A 48 -3.47 -14.82 12.18
C CYS A 48 -2.55 -15.18 13.37
N GLY A 49 -1.81 -14.18 13.85
CA GLY A 49 -0.99 -14.27 15.05
C GLY A 49 0.48 -13.90 14.82
N PRO A 50 1.16 -13.46 15.89
CA PRO A 50 2.59 -13.14 15.88
C PRO A 50 3.47 -14.38 16.07
N GLY A 51 4.77 -14.21 15.83
CA GLY A 51 5.79 -15.20 16.15
C GLY A 51 6.22 -16.08 14.97
N LYS A 52 7.37 -16.76 15.17
CA LYS A 52 8.03 -17.58 14.14
C LYS A 52 7.17 -18.76 13.69
N ALA A 53 6.47 -19.42 14.63
CA ALA A 53 5.62 -20.58 14.32
C ALA A 53 4.46 -20.19 13.41
N MET A 54 3.79 -19.07 13.68
CA MET A 54 2.70 -18.58 12.85
C MET A 54 3.20 -18.07 11.49
N TYR A 55 4.40 -17.52 11.44
CA TYR A 55 5.04 -17.15 10.18
C TYR A 55 5.31 -18.38 9.30
N ALA A 56 5.88 -19.43 9.88
CA ALA A 56 6.11 -20.70 9.16
C ALA A 56 4.80 -21.34 8.70
N LYS A 57 3.76 -21.32 9.54
CA LYS A 57 2.43 -21.81 9.18
C LYS A 57 1.83 -21.05 7.99
N ARG A 58 1.93 -19.71 7.98
CA ARG A 58 1.46 -18.88 6.85
C ARG A 58 2.15 -19.25 5.54
N LYS A 59 3.49 -19.44 5.57
CA LYS A 59 4.24 -19.88 4.38
C LYS A 59 3.78 -21.23 3.86
N LYS A 60 3.62 -22.20 4.76
CA LYS A 60 3.14 -23.53 4.39
C LYS A 60 1.75 -23.48 3.75
N VAL A 61 0.81 -22.80 4.41
CA VAL A 61 -0.57 -22.65 3.91
C VAL A 61 -0.60 -21.87 2.58
N ALA A 62 0.28 -20.87 2.39
CA ALA A 62 0.37 -20.15 1.14
C ALA A 62 0.80 -21.07 -0.02
N ILE A 63 1.80 -21.92 0.20
CA ILE A 63 2.27 -22.90 -0.80
C ILE A 63 1.15 -23.90 -1.13
N GLU A 64 0.50 -24.47 -0.12
CA GLU A 64 -0.59 -25.45 -0.28
C GLU A 64 -1.74 -24.86 -1.10
N ARG A 65 -2.22 -23.69 -0.74
CA ARG A 65 -3.31 -23.01 -1.45
C ARG A 65 -2.96 -22.65 -2.91
N THR A 66 -1.73 -22.19 -3.12
CA THR A 66 -1.29 -21.91 -4.48
C THR A 66 -1.26 -23.18 -5.31
N HIS A 67 -0.73 -24.24 -4.76
CA HIS A 67 -0.69 -25.54 -5.43
C HIS A 67 -2.08 -26.09 -5.76
N GLU A 68 -3.04 -26.01 -4.83
CA GLU A 68 -4.45 -26.36 -5.08
C GLU A 68 -5.04 -25.57 -6.23
N HIS A 69 -4.78 -24.25 -6.27
CA HIS A 69 -5.27 -23.41 -7.36
C HIS A 69 -4.66 -23.71 -8.72
N LEU A 70 -3.38 -24.08 -8.72
CA LEU A 70 -2.69 -24.47 -9.97
C LEU A 70 -3.12 -25.87 -10.45
N LYS A 71 -3.49 -26.76 -9.53
CA LYS A 71 -4.01 -28.10 -9.86
C LYS A 71 -5.44 -28.14 -10.36
N THR A 72 -6.20 -27.04 -10.26
CA THR A 72 -7.58 -27.02 -10.72
C THR A 72 -7.64 -27.40 -12.22
N PRO A 73 -8.31 -28.48 -12.60
CA PRO A 73 -8.39 -28.93 -13.98
C PRO A 73 -9.00 -27.84 -14.87
N HIS A 74 -8.41 -27.63 -16.04
CA HIS A 74 -8.83 -26.60 -16.99
C HIS A 74 -8.74 -25.15 -16.48
N GLY A 75 -8.08 -24.91 -15.35
CA GLY A 75 -7.82 -23.56 -14.84
C GLY A 75 -6.79 -22.83 -15.73
N VAL A 76 -7.00 -21.55 -15.95
CA VAL A 76 -6.08 -20.66 -16.72
C VAL A 76 -4.65 -20.73 -16.19
N ASN A 77 -4.48 -21.06 -14.92
CA ASN A 77 -3.20 -21.10 -14.21
C ASN A 77 -2.52 -22.48 -14.22
N ALA A 78 -3.17 -23.54 -14.71
CA ALA A 78 -2.62 -24.91 -14.70
C ALA A 78 -1.27 -25.01 -15.42
N LYS A 79 -1.05 -24.23 -16.47
CA LYS A 79 0.22 -24.16 -17.20
C LYS A 79 1.44 -23.73 -16.37
N TRP A 80 1.21 -23.15 -15.21
CA TRP A 80 2.28 -22.68 -14.29
C TRP A 80 2.63 -23.70 -13.22
N LEU A 81 1.93 -24.85 -13.16
CA LEU A 81 2.12 -25.85 -12.11
C LEU A 81 3.54 -26.41 -12.11
N GLU A 82 4.05 -26.82 -13.27
CA GLU A 82 5.40 -27.38 -13.41
C GLU A 82 6.47 -26.37 -12.96
N MET A 83 6.37 -25.12 -13.41
CA MET A 83 7.28 -24.05 -12.97
C MET A 83 7.22 -23.85 -11.45
N PHE A 84 6.03 -23.88 -10.87
CA PHE A 84 5.86 -23.72 -9.41
C PHE A 84 6.47 -24.91 -8.65
N GLU A 85 6.23 -26.13 -9.09
CA GLU A 85 6.77 -27.35 -8.47
C GLU A 85 8.29 -27.45 -8.58
N GLY A 86 8.86 -27.01 -9.69
CA GLY A 86 10.31 -26.96 -9.93
C GLY A 86 11.04 -25.82 -9.20
N SER A 87 10.32 -24.82 -8.68
CA SER A 87 10.94 -23.66 -8.03
C SER A 87 11.53 -24.02 -6.68
N LYS A 88 12.76 -23.53 -6.40
CA LYS A 88 13.42 -23.63 -5.08
C LYS A 88 12.76 -22.72 -4.04
N LYS A 89 12.12 -21.63 -4.46
CA LYS A 89 11.48 -20.63 -3.59
C LYS A 89 9.98 -20.56 -3.83
N LYS A 90 9.29 -21.66 -3.55
CA LYS A 90 7.83 -21.79 -3.72
C LYS A 90 7.05 -20.78 -2.88
N ASP A 91 7.59 -20.40 -1.73
CA ASP A 91 6.99 -19.43 -0.82
C ASP A 91 6.91 -18.02 -1.44
N ASP A 92 7.96 -17.57 -2.13
CA ASP A 92 7.96 -16.26 -2.78
C ASP A 92 6.96 -16.21 -3.96
N LEU A 93 6.89 -17.30 -4.74
CA LEU A 93 5.90 -17.44 -5.82
C LEU A 93 4.47 -17.51 -5.29
N ALA A 94 4.25 -18.28 -4.23
CA ALA A 94 2.96 -18.41 -3.58
C ALA A 94 2.48 -17.06 -3.01
N ASP A 95 3.37 -16.32 -2.38
CA ASP A 95 3.09 -14.99 -1.84
C ASP A 95 2.65 -14.01 -2.94
N THR A 96 3.35 -14.00 -4.06
CA THR A 96 3.03 -13.15 -5.22
C THR A 96 1.67 -13.52 -5.82
N PHE A 97 1.44 -14.83 -6.05
CA PHE A 97 0.18 -15.33 -6.60
C PHE A 97 -1.02 -15.00 -5.71
N LEU A 98 -0.92 -15.31 -4.42
CA LEU A 98 -2.02 -15.05 -3.48
C LEU A 98 -2.26 -13.57 -3.24
N GLN A 99 -1.24 -12.73 -3.34
CA GLN A 99 -1.40 -11.28 -3.27
C GLN A 99 -2.26 -10.77 -4.44
N GLY A 100 -1.94 -11.18 -5.67
CA GLY A 100 -2.73 -10.84 -6.85
C GLY A 100 -4.16 -11.36 -6.76
N LYS A 101 -4.32 -12.64 -6.39
CA LYS A 101 -5.64 -13.26 -6.22
C LYS A 101 -6.49 -12.56 -5.19
N SER A 102 -5.94 -12.27 -4.01
CA SER A 102 -6.69 -11.61 -2.94
C SER A 102 -7.09 -10.18 -3.32
N TYR A 103 -6.26 -9.48 -4.08
CA TYR A 103 -6.58 -8.16 -4.61
C TYR A 103 -7.76 -8.22 -5.58
N ILE A 104 -7.73 -9.12 -6.55
CA ILE A 104 -8.80 -9.30 -7.53
C ILE A 104 -10.11 -9.66 -6.81
N HIS A 105 -10.06 -10.63 -5.91
CA HIS A 105 -11.24 -11.07 -5.16
C HIS A 105 -11.87 -9.90 -4.39
N ARG A 106 -11.09 -9.10 -3.68
CA ARG A 106 -11.59 -7.95 -2.91
C ARG A 106 -12.12 -6.81 -3.78
N ARG A 107 -11.59 -6.65 -4.98
CA ARG A 107 -12.05 -5.63 -5.92
C ARG A 107 -13.37 -6.02 -6.60
N VAL A 108 -13.55 -7.30 -6.90
CA VAL A 108 -14.69 -7.82 -7.64
C VAL A 108 -15.83 -8.24 -6.71
N VAL A 109 -15.51 -8.94 -5.62
CA VAL A 109 -16.53 -9.53 -4.71
C VAL A 109 -16.92 -8.58 -3.58
N GLU A 110 -15.96 -7.75 -3.12
CA GLU A 110 -16.19 -6.74 -2.09
C GLU A 110 -15.86 -5.34 -2.63
N PRO A 111 -16.65 -4.80 -3.58
CA PRO A 111 -16.45 -3.42 -3.99
C PRO A 111 -16.67 -2.55 -2.74
N LYS A 112 -15.59 -2.12 -2.12
CA LYS A 112 -15.69 -1.15 -1.03
C LYS A 112 -16.31 0.10 -1.63
N VAL A 113 -17.55 0.36 -1.27
CA VAL A 113 -18.09 1.70 -1.31
C VAL A 113 -17.11 2.53 -0.48
N VAL A 114 -16.19 3.19 -1.16
CA VAL A 114 -15.29 4.16 -0.53
C VAL A 114 -16.21 5.26 -0.04
N LYS A 115 -16.72 5.09 1.18
CA LYS A 115 -17.30 6.22 1.91
C LYS A 115 -16.17 7.24 1.92
N ALA A 116 -16.31 8.27 1.09
CA ALA A 116 -15.42 9.41 1.12
C ALA A 116 -15.31 9.80 2.60
N LYS A 117 -14.15 9.52 3.21
CA LYS A 117 -13.89 10.05 4.55
C LYS A 117 -14.04 11.54 4.37
N LYS A 118 -15.15 12.10 4.87
CA LYS A 118 -15.25 13.54 5.04
C LYS A 118 -14.00 13.91 5.83
N ILE A 119 -13.02 14.45 5.13
CA ILE A 119 -11.88 15.08 5.78
C ILE A 119 -12.48 16.37 6.36
N THR A 120 -13.10 16.23 7.53
CA THR A 120 -13.45 17.38 8.34
C THR A 120 -12.11 17.93 8.83
N ALA A 121 -11.53 18.81 8.00
CA ALA A 121 -10.49 19.68 8.50
C ALA A 121 -11.14 20.46 9.65
N ARG A 122 -10.89 20.04 10.90
CA ARG A 122 -11.33 20.79 12.06
C ARG A 122 -10.63 22.14 11.97
N ARG A 123 -11.44 23.20 11.89
CA ARG A 123 -10.93 24.55 12.01
C ARG A 123 -10.14 24.63 13.33
N PRO A 124 -8.89 25.10 13.33
CA PRO A 124 -8.13 25.22 14.56
C PRO A 124 -8.93 26.07 15.55
N THR A 125 -9.13 25.56 16.76
CA THR A 125 -9.81 26.33 17.81
C THR A 125 -8.93 27.49 18.25
N PRO A 126 -9.49 28.69 18.52
CA PRO A 126 -8.72 29.90 18.85
C PRO A 126 -7.81 29.79 20.07
N ASN A 127 -8.00 28.80 20.94
CA ASN A 127 -7.32 28.65 22.22
C ASN A 127 -6.04 27.79 22.20
N GLN A 128 -5.63 27.25 21.05
CA GLN A 128 -4.32 26.61 20.97
C GLN A 128 -3.24 27.68 20.83
N LYS A 129 -2.29 27.69 21.78
CA LYS A 129 -1.05 28.50 21.76
C LYS A 129 -0.12 28.15 20.56
N ASP A 130 -0.67 27.62 19.51
CA ASP A 130 0.05 27.29 18.29
C ASP A 130 0.32 28.56 17.52
N SER A 131 1.56 28.76 17.11
CA SER A 131 1.91 29.88 16.24
C SER A 131 1.00 29.82 14.98
N LYS A 132 0.64 30.97 14.43
CA LYS A 132 -0.14 31.07 13.16
C LYS A 132 0.46 30.25 12.03
N TYR A 133 1.69 29.80 12.17
CA TYR A 133 2.44 28.95 11.24
C TYR A 133 2.54 27.49 11.71
N SER A 134 1.65 27.01 12.58
CA SER A 134 1.61 25.59 12.92
C SER A 134 1.29 24.74 11.70
N LYS A 135 1.70 23.47 11.73
CA LYS A 135 1.44 22.54 10.61
C LYS A 135 -0.05 22.44 10.29
N SER A 136 -0.90 22.37 11.30
CA SER A 136 -2.36 22.28 11.16
C SER A 136 -2.94 23.55 10.51
N ASN A 137 -2.49 24.71 10.90
CA ASN A 137 -2.95 25.99 10.35
C ASN A 137 -2.54 26.16 8.89
N ILE A 138 -1.29 25.80 8.55
CA ILE A 138 -0.80 25.86 7.18
C ILE A 138 -1.56 24.90 6.28
N LEU A 139 -1.77 23.65 6.72
CA LEU A 139 -2.52 22.65 5.96
C LEU A 139 -3.98 23.06 5.75
N TRP A 140 -4.61 23.66 6.77
CA TRP A 140 -5.98 24.16 6.65
C TRP A 140 -6.05 25.30 5.63
N LEU A 141 -5.15 26.29 5.71
CA LEU A 141 -5.10 27.42 4.81
C LEU A 141 -4.86 27.00 3.36
N MET A 142 -3.94 26.05 3.11
CA MET A 142 -3.67 25.53 1.77
C MET A 142 -4.86 24.80 1.18
N LYS A 143 -5.66 24.15 2.02
CA LYS A 143 -6.90 23.50 1.59
C LYS A 143 -7.97 24.52 1.24
N ASP A 144 -8.11 25.56 2.06
CA ASP A 144 -9.06 26.66 1.84
C ASP A 144 -8.76 27.42 0.53
N LEU A 145 -7.48 27.56 0.18
CA LEU A 145 -7.00 28.14 -1.07
C LEU A 145 -7.06 27.17 -2.28
N GLY A 146 -7.62 25.98 -2.15
CA GLY A 146 -7.70 24.98 -3.22
C GLY A 146 -6.35 24.36 -3.62
N GLN A 147 -5.29 24.57 -2.84
CA GLN A 147 -3.92 24.11 -3.11
C GLN A 147 -3.66 22.68 -2.62
N GLU A 148 -4.65 21.78 -2.68
CA GLU A 148 -4.54 20.40 -2.19
C GLU A 148 -3.42 19.59 -2.85
N LYS A 149 -3.12 19.87 -4.11
CA LYS A 149 -2.01 19.23 -4.85
C LYS A 149 -0.65 19.56 -4.24
N PHE A 150 -0.51 20.74 -3.65
CA PHE A 150 0.74 21.20 -3.02
C PHE A 150 0.99 20.50 -1.68
N ILE A 151 -0.08 20.15 -0.95
CA ILE A 151 0.00 19.45 0.34
C ILE A 151 0.55 18.02 0.15
N LYS A 152 0.32 17.40 -1.00
CA LYS A 152 0.79 16.04 -1.31
C LYS A 152 2.27 15.98 -1.66
N SER A 153 2.87 17.07 -2.10
CA SER A 153 4.32 17.14 -2.27
C SER A 153 4.97 17.27 -0.89
N LYS A 154 5.85 16.33 -0.53
CA LYS A 154 6.57 16.31 0.76
C LYS A 154 7.60 17.45 0.86
N ARG A 155 7.24 18.68 0.51
CA ARG A 155 8.12 19.80 0.74
C ARG A 155 8.25 20.08 2.24
N ASN A 156 9.47 20.35 2.63
CA ASN A 156 9.85 20.58 4.01
C ASN A 156 9.00 21.74 4.59
N MET A 157 8.44 21.53 5.79
CA MET A 157 7.65 22.57 6.49
C MET A 157 8.41 23.89 6.68
N LYS A 158 9.75 23.88 6.58
CA LYS A 158 10.57 25.11 6.59
C LYS A 158 10.34 25.96 5.35
N ASP A 159 10.18 25.32 4.18
CA ASP A 159 9.95 26.04 2.93
C ASP A 159 8.54 26.62 2.88
N LEU A 160 7.55 25.89 3.39
CA LEU A 160 6.19 26.41 3.53
C LEU A 160 6.15 27.62 4.49
N LYS A 161 6.88 27.57 5.62
CA LYS A 161 6.97 28.70 6.56
C LYS A 161 7.67 29.92 5.95
N ARG A 162 8.64 29.75 5.06
CA ARG A 162 9.28 30.85 4.33
C ARG A 162 8.30 31.52 3.38
N TYR A 163 7.54 30.72 2.63
CA TYR A 163 6.56 31.25 1.67
C TYR A 163 5.51 32.17 2.31
N PHE A 164 5.05 31.82 3.52
CA PHE A 164 4.07 32.61 4.27
C PHE A 164 4.68 33.72 5.15
N LYS A 165 6.00 33.81 5.22
CA LYS A 165 6.71 34.86 5.97
C LYS A 165 7.18 36.05 5.14
N SER A 166 7.15 35.97 3.81
CA SER A 166 7.53 37.09 2.95
C SER A 166 6.45 38.16 3.08
N PRO A 167 6.73 39.32 3.73
CA PRO A 167 5.88 40.48 3.55
C PRO A 167 6.07 40.99 2.13
N GLU A 168 5.02 41.48 1.57
CA GLU A 168 5.08 42.36 0.39
C GLU A 168 5.94 43.58 0.66
#